data_addaa4076933c42121bc0eedc586b16a
#
_entry.id   addaa4076933c42121bc0eedc586b16a
#
_cell.length_a   1.000
_cell.length_b   1.000
_cell.length_c   1.000
_cell.angle_alpha   90.00
_cell.angle_beta   90.00
_cell.angle_gamma   90.00
#
_symmetry.space_group_name_H-M   'P 1'
#
loop_
_entity.id
_entity.type
_entity.pdbx_description
1 polymer ?
#
loop_
_entity_poly.entity_id
_entity_poly.type
_entity_poly.pdbx_seq_one_letter_code
_entity_poly.pdbx_strand_id
1 'polypeptide(L)'
;MKSIQIHLCVSFIFLILLSVSCSQHVNNNSEISPNEAPSFQKARIAFAVSDLSVGTHRLAFGILEPGIGAVKNEEVKLEIFFFQNDDQPILKETLSAKFQKWPIGDKGVYTSNVTFDIPGKWGVGVSFNSTDGIVKKTSSVIQVTEESQAPSIGDRAFPSNNSTINISRNLSYITTDSAPYKPFYEYSIAESIKEGKATLIFFGSPAFCTTGTCGPQIDIVKSLHSDFSEYLIFIHVEIYENPTELKGDISNAKIVQAVKDWNLPSEPWIFLVDQEGVIKSRFEGLATYQEIEIALIENNFLISK
;
A
#
# COMPACT_ATOMS: atom_id res chain seq x y z
N MET A 1 -76.07 11.75 -8.24
CA MET A 1 -76.66 13.04 -8.75
C MET A 1 -75.70 13.62 -9.75
N LYS A 2 -76.19 13.64 -11.01
CA LYS A 2 -75.98 14.62 -12.10
C LYS A 2 -74.53 14.92 -12.49
N SER A 3 -74.06 14.39 -13.65
CA SER A 3 -74.45 14.75 -15.03
C SER A 3 -73.87 16.10 -15.43
N ILE A 4 -73.07 16.09 -16.52
CA ILE A 4 -73.29 16.67 -17.84
C ILE A 4 -71.91 16.84 -18.49
N GLN A 5 -71.46 16.07 -19.47
CA GLN A 5 -71.56 16.12 -20.94
C GLN A 5 -71.67 17.54 -21.53
N ILE A 6 -70.82 17.74 -22.54
CA ILE A 6 -71.10 18.39 -23.89
C ILE A 6 -69.74 18.54 -24.60
N HIS A 7 -69.44 17.82 -25.57
CA HIS A 7 -69.55 17.84 -27.07
C HIS A 7 -69.22 19.20 -27.73
N LEU A 8 -68.39 19.20 -28.70
CA LEU A 8 -68.57 19.44 -30.16
C LEU A 8 -67.24 19.91 -30.76
N CYS A 9 -66.66 19.22 -31.62
CA CYS A 9 -66.86 19.11 -33.08
C CYS A 9 -66.14 20.15 -33.92
N VAL A 10 -65.39 19.61 -34.89
CA VAL A 10 -65.28 20.01 -36.32
C VAL A 10 -64.31 21.15 -36.65
N SER A 11 -63.24 20.95 -37.38
CA SER A 11 -63.31 20.91 -38.85
C SER A 11 -61.94 20.73 -39.49
N PHE A 12 -61.91 19.88 -40.43
CA PHE A 12 -61.00 19.67 -41.54
C PHE A 12 -60.42 20.94 -42.17
N ILE A 13 -59.09 20.97 -42.39
CA ILE A 13 -58.54 21.53 -43.63
C ILE A 13 -57.34 20.69 -44.07
N PHE A 14 -57.49 20.09 -45.20
CA PHE A 14 -56.46 19.36 -45.96
C PHE A 14 -55.60 20.40 -46.67
N LEU A 15 -54.26 20.36 -46.40
CA LEU A 15 -53.32 21.04 -47.26
C LEU A 15 -52.19 20.09 -47.59
N ILE A 16 -52.26 19.58 -48.85
CA ILE A 16 -51.20 18.81 -49.48
C ILE A 16 -50.08 19.78 -49.82
N LEU A 17 -48.92 19.59 -49.28
CA LEU A 17 -47.67 20.18 -49.76
C LEU A 17 -46.65 19.09 -50.03
N LEU A 18 -46.27 19.04 -51.29
CA LEU A 18 -45.27 18.19 -51.90
C LEU A 18 -43.94 18.31 -51.16
N SER A 19 -43.46 17.21 -50.54
CA SER A 19 -42.13 17.09 -50.02
C SER A 19 -41.19 16.65 -51.13
N VAL A 20 -40.29 17.55 -51.48
CA VAL A 20 -39.09 17.24 -52.27
C VAL A 20 -38.16 16.43 -51.36
N SER A 21 -37.99 15.16 -51.70
CA SER A 21 -37.04 14.28 -51.07
C SER A 21 -35.62 14.61 -51.53
N CYS A 22 -34.84 15.33 -50.72
CA CYS A 22 -33.39 15.36 -50.88
C CYS A 22 -32.82 14.15 -50.16
N SER A 23 -32.43 13.12 -50.87
CA SER A 23 -31.60 12.05 -50.37
C SER A 23 -30.21 12.60 -50.06
N GLN A 24 -29.94 12.87 -48.78
CA GLN A 24 -28.58 13.04 -48.35
C GLN A 24 -27.90 11.67 -48.30
N HIS A 25 -27.00 11.47 -49.23
CA HIS A 25 -25.99 10.43 -49.17
C HIS A 25 -25.13 10.70 -47.94
N VAL A 26 -25.32 9.92 -46.89
CA VAL A 26 -24.39 9.88 -45.76
C VAL A 26 -23.18 9.10 -46.27
N ASN A 27 -22.19 9.83 -46.75
CA ASN A 27 -20.83 9.29 -46.89
C ASN A 27 -20.26 9.07 -45.50
N ASN A 28 -20.37 7.84 -45.00
CA ASN A 28 -19.56 7.35 -43.89
C ASN A 28 -18.13 7.09 -44.36
N ASN A 29 -17.46 8.13 -44.77
CA ASN A 29 -16.01 8.17 -44.75
C ASN A 29 -15.64 8.87 -43.42
N SER A 30 -15.54 8.10 -42.34
CA SER A 30 -14.70 8.45 -41.23
C SER A 30 -13.26 8.45 -41.76
N GLU A 31 -12.80 9.60 -42.25
CA GLU A 31 -11.39 9.88 -42.41
C GLU A 31 -10.76 9.73 -41.02
N ILE A 32 -10.13 8.58 -40.79
CA ILE A 32 -9.18 8.39 -39.72
C ILE A 32 -8.07 9.40 -40.01
N SER A 33 -8.06 10.47 -39.21
CA SER A 33 -6.98 11.48 -39.26
C SER A 33 -5.65 10.77 -39.06
N PRO A 34 -4.67 10.84 -40.01
CA PRO A 34 -3.44 10.08 -39.89
C PRO A 34 -2.45 10.67 -38.89
N ASN A 35 -2.86 11.51 -37.96
CA ASN A 35 -1.95 12.32 -37.12
C ASN A 35 -2.25 12.28 -35.60
N GLU A 36 -2.92 11.26 -35.09
CA GLU A 36 -2.70 10.90 -33.69
C GLU A 36 -1.62 9.82 -33.66
N ALA A 37 -0.36 10.28 -33.58
CA ALA A 37 0.71 9.40 -33.13
C ALA A 37 0.23 8.75 -31.82
N PRO A 38 0.31 7.40 -31.67
CA PRO A 38 -0.11 6.74 -30.43
C PRO A 38 0.61 7.46 -29.29
N SER A 39 -0.17 8.03 -28.37
CA SER A 39 0.39 8.62 -27.16
C SER A 39 1.04 7.48 -26.41
N PHE A 40 2.34 7.28 -26.58
CA PHE A 40 3.12 6.33 -25.80
C PHE A 40 2.98 6.78 -24.35
N GLN A 41 2.08 6.12 -23.61
CA GLN A 41 1.94 6.38 -22.19
C GLN A 41 3.32 6.12 -21.57
N LYS A 42 3.85 7.10 -20.85
CA LYS A 42 5.14 6.96 -20.16
C LYS A 42 5.00 5.92 -19.05
N ALA A 43 6.07 5.20 -18.76
CA ALA A 43 6.14 4.34 -17.59
C ALA A 43 5.81 5.15 -16.33
N ARG A 44 5.22 4.51 -15.32
CA ARG A 44 4.77 5.14 -14.08
C ARG A 44 5.41 4.47 -12.88
N ILE A 45 5.70 5.27 -11.85
CA ILE A 45 6.08 4.79 -10.52
C ILE A 45 4.78 4.62 -9.71
N ALA A 46 4.62 3.45 -9.09
CA ALA A 46 3.55 3.15 -8.15
C ALA A 46 4.18 2.96 -6.77
N PHE A 47 4.02 3.94 -5.89
CA PHE A 47 4.55 3.85 -4.53
C PHE A 47 3.77 2.82 -3.70
N ALA A 48 4.50 2.04 -2.92
CA ALA A 48 3.98 1.07 -1.96
C ALA A 48 4.22 1.54 -0.51
N VAL A 49 4.47 2.82 -0.33
CA VAL A 49 4.60 3.52 0.95
C VAL A 49 3.83 4.84 0.87
N SER A 50 3.29 5.29 2.00
CA SER A 50 2.49 6.50 2.10
C SER A 50 2.97 7.45 3.20
N ASP A 51 3.72 6.97 4.19
CA ASP A 51 4.15 7.71 5.36
C ASP A 51 5.64 8.06 5.28
N LEU A 52 5.94 9.14 4.58
CA LEU A 52 7.30 9.66 4.39
C LEU A 52 7.46 11.01 5.10
N SER A 53 8.43 11.10 5.98
CA SER A 53 8.77 12.31 6.75
C SER A 53 10.26 12.63 6.66
N VAL A 54 10.68 13.70 7.31
CA VAL A 54 12.12 13.97 7.52
C VAL A 54 12.77 12.79 8.22
N GLY A 55 13.95 12.37 7.75
CA GLY A 55 14.66 11.20 8.21
C GLY A 55 14.95 10.18 7.11
N THR A 56 15.46 9.02 7.51
CA THR A 56 15.75 7.92 6.59
C THR A 56 14.58 6.94 6.56
N HIS A 57 14.07 6.67 5.36
CA HIS A 57 12.91 5.82 5.13
C HIS A 57 13.20 4.74 4.07
N ARG A 58 12.60 3.58 4.26
CA ARG A 58 12.51 2.56 3.21
C ARG A 58 11.52 3.05 2.15
N LEU A 59 12.02 3.55 1.02
CA LEU A 59 11.19 3.85 -0.13
C LEU A 59 10.90 2.57 -0.91
N ALA A 60 9.63 2.19 -1.01
CA ALA A 60 9.18 1.01 -1.76
C ALA A 60 8.26 1.42 -2.92
N PHE A 61 8.51 0.89 -4.12
CA PHE A 61 7.75 1.26 -5.32
C PHE A 61 7.80 0.20 -6.41
N GLY A 62 6.78 0.17 -7.25
CA GLY A 62 6.75 -0.57 -8.51
C GLY A 62 6.99 0.35 -9.70
N ILE A 63 7.44 -0.21 -10.81
CA ILE A 63 7.52 0.47 -12.10
C ILE A 63 6.57 -0.25 -13.06
N LEU A 64 5.62 0.49 -13.63
CA LEU A 64 4.63 -0.03 -14.56
C LEU A 64 4.90 0.56 -15.95
N GLU A 65 5.24 -0.30 -16.89
CA GLU A 65 5.49 0.06 -18.28
C GLU A 65 4.26 -0.28 -19.14
N PRO A 66 3.67 0.69 -19.85
CA PRO A 66 2.50 0.47 -20.69
C PRO A 66 2.74 -0.59 -21.76
N GLY A 67 1.79 -1.52 -21.91
CA GLY A 67 1.88 -2.63 -22.87
C GLY A 67 2.77 -3.79 -22.43
N ILE A 68 3.60 -3.61 -21.39
CA ILE A 68 4.52 -4.62 -20.86
C ILE A 68 4.09 -5.08 -19.46
N GLY A 69 3.70 -4.15 -18.59
CA GLY A 69 3.33 -4.42 -17.21
C GLY A 69 4.42 -4.01 -16.22
N ALA A 70 4.59 -4.80 -15.15
CA ALA A 70 5.58 -4.51 -14.12
C ALA A 70 7.01 -4.79 -14.61
N VAL A 71 7.89 -3.81 -14.46
CA VAL A 71 9.33 -3.95 -14.69
C VAL A 71 9.95 -4.71 -13.51
N LYS A 72 10.87 -5.64 -13.80
CA LYS A 72 11.48 -6.56 -12.82
C LYS A 72 12.98 -6.70 -13.03
N ASN A 73 13.66 -5.60 -13.30
CA ASN A 73 15.12 -5.60 -13.31
C ASN A 73 15.61 -5.98 -11.91
N GLU A 74 16.76 -6.62 -11.79
CA GLU A 74 17.34 -6.94 -10.47
C GLU A 74 17.58 -5.68 -9.66
N GLU A 75 18.02 -4.62 -10.33
CA GLU A 75 18.31 -3.31 -9.75
C GLU A 75 17.97 -2.19 -10.74
N VAL A 76 17.60 -1.03 -10.23
CA VAL A 76 17.35 0.18 -11.01
C VAL A 76 18.06 1.38 -10.38
N LYS A 77 18.48 2.34 -11.22
CA LYS A 77 19.03 3.60 -10.76
C LYS A 77 17.91 4.49 -10.23
N LEU A 78 18.11 5.02 -9.03
CA LEU A 78 17.20 5.93 -8.32
C LEU A 78 17.86 7.30 -8.18
N GLU A 79 17.16 8.36 -8.55
CA GLU A 79 17.60 9.74 -8.40
C GLU A 79 16.55 10.50 -7.57
N ILE A 80 16.99 11.12 -6.47
CA ILE A 80 16.15 11.84 -5.52
C ILE A 80 16.39 13.33 -5.65
N PHE A 81 15.29 14.07 -5.83
CA PHE A 81 15.34 15.52 -6.07
C PHE A 81 14.50 16.24 -5.02
N PHE A 82 14.91 17.44 -4.66
CA PHE A 82 14.12 18.36 -3.86
C PHE A 82 13.65 19.55 -4.70
N PHE A 83 12.40 19.97 -4.55
CA PHE A 83 11.84 21.15 -5.19
C PHE A 83 11.84 22.32 -4.19
N GLN A 84 12.85 23.18 -4.27
CA GLN A 84 12.93 24.36 -3.41
C GLN A 84 11.87 25.40 -3.78
N ASN A 85 11.64 25.58 -5.08
CA ASN A 85 10.53 26.32 -5.68
C ASN A 85 9.99 25.45 -6.82
N ASP A 86 8.75 25.58 -7.19
CA ASP A 86 8.09 24.65 -8.14
C ASP A 86 8.80 24.41 -9.49
N ASP A 87 9.82 25.19 -9.83
CA ASP A 87 10.38 25.21 -11.18
C ASP A 87 11.74 24.52 -11.37
N GLN A 88 12.50 24.25 -10.33
CA GLN A 88 13.84 23.64 -10.50
C GLN A 88 14.14 22.57 -9.43
N PRO A 89 14.10 21.28 -9.82
CA PRO A 89 14.49 20.21 -8.92
C PRO A 89 16.02 20.21 -8.70
N ILE A 90 16.43 20.13 -7.46
CA ILE A 90 17.82 19.98 -7.04
C ILE A 90 18.08 18.50 -6.79
N LEU A 91 19.03 17.89 -7.50
CA LEU A 91 19.44 16.53 -7.23
C LEU A 91 20.10 16.45 -5.84
N LYS A 92 19.53 15.65 -4.95
CA LYS A 92 20.03 15.44 -3.59
C LYS A 92 20.88 14.17 -3.51
N GLU A 93 20.42 13.10 -4.13
CA GLU A 93 21.05 11.79 -3.99
C GLU A 93 20.85 10.94 -5.25
N THR A 94 21.80 10.06 -5.52
CA THR A 94 21.69 9.00 -6.52
C THR A 94 21.98 7.67 -5.84
N LEU A 95 21.04 6.75 -5.93
CA LEU A 95 21.04 5.45 -5.26
C LEU A 95 20.73 4.32 -6.24
N SER A 96 20.83 3.12 -5.75
CA SER A 96 20.25 1.93 -6.35
C SER A 96 19.04 1.46 -5.58
N ALA A 97 18.01 1.01 -6.28
CA ALA A 97 16.89 0.31 -5.67
C ALA A 97 16.85 -1.14 -6.17
N LYS A 98 16.83 -2.09 -5.23
CA LYS A 98 16.84 -3.54 -5.51
C LYS A 98 15.42 -4.06 -5.63
N PHE A 99 15.19 -5.00 -6.55
CA PHE A 99 13.91 -5.66 -6.70
C PHE A 99 13.71 -6.71 -5.61
N GLN A 100 12.69 -6.51 -4.78
CA GLN A 100 12.26 -7.43 -3.74
C GLN A 100 11.12 -8.28 -4.28
N LYS A 101 11.42 -9.53 -4.64
CA LYS A 101 10.42 -10.45 -5.14
C LYS A 101 9.52 -10.95 -4.01
N TRP A 102 8.21 -10.89 -4.23
CA TRP A 102 7.23 -11.41 -3.26
C TRP A 102 7.11 -12.94 -3.37
N PRO A 103 6.76 -13.62 -2.29
CA PRO A 103 6.61 -15.07 -2.28
C PRO A 103 5.39 -15.55 -3.09
N ILE A 104 4.47 -14.66 -3.43
CA ILE A 104 3.24 -14.99 -4.17
C ILE A 104 3.26 -14.36 -5.57
N GLY A 105 3.07 -15.21 -6.55
CA GLY A 105 3.03 -14.84 -7.95
C GLY A 105 4.38 -14.27 -8.42
N ASP A 106 4.35 -13.65 -9.58
CA ASP A 106 5.51 -12.99 -10.14
C ASP A 106 5.44 -11.48 -9.90
N LYS A 107 5.33 -11.09 -8.63
CA LYS A 107 5.20 -9.72 -8.15
C LYS A 107 6.38 -9.31 -7.28
N GLY A 108 6.51 -8.02 -7.04
CA GLY A 108 7.53 -7.45 -6.18
C GLY A 108 7.55 -5.94 -6.28
N VAL A 109 8.42 -5.32 -5.50
CA VAL A 109 8.67 -3.88 -5.47
C VAL A 109 10.16 -3.63 -5.46
N TYR A 110 10.57 -2.45 -5.89
CA TYR A 110 11.92 -1.93 -5.66
C TYR A 110 11.98 -1.30 -4.29
N THR A 111 13.09 -1.49 -3.57
CA THR A 111 13.32 -0.83 -2.29
C THR A 111 14.70 -0.21 -2.23
N SER A 112 14.77 0.95 -1.55
CA SER A 112 16.01 1.64 -1.21
C SER A 112 15.78 2.45 0.07
N ASN A 113 16.82 2.62 0.88
CA ASN A 113 16.78 3.56 1.99
C ASN A 113 17.13 4.95 1.46
N VAL A 114 16.22 5.91 1.65
CA VAL A 114 16.35 7.30 1.19
C VAL A 114 16.28 8.23 2.38
N THR A 115 17.18 9.22 2.43
CA THR A 115 17.16 10.25 3.48
C THR A 115 16.56 11.54 2.95
N PHE A 116 15.50 12.00 3.62
CA PHE A 116 14.85 13.29 3.38
C PHE A 116 15.30 14.27 4.48
N ASP A 117 16.05 15.30 4.11
CA ASP A 117 16.65 16.25 5.07
C ASP A 117 15.73 17.42 5.43
N ILE A 118 14.68 17.66 4.67
CA ILE A 118 13.70 18.73 4.88
C ILE A 118 12.30 18.31 4.42
N PRO A 119 11.23 18.82 5.02
CA PRO A 119 9.87 18.56 4.54
C PRO A 119 9.60 19.29 3.23
N GLY A 120 8.62 18.83 2.47
CA GLY A 120 8.19 19.46 1.23
C GLY A 120 8.02 18.53 0.07
N LYS A 121 8.09 19.07 -1.13
CA LYS A 121 7.91 18.37 -2.39
C LYS A 121 9.22 17.76 -2.86
N TRP A 122 9.23 16.46 -3.07
CA TRP A 122 10.38 15.71 -3.55
C TRP A 122 10.07 15.00 -4.86
N GLY A 123 11.07 14.83 -5.70
CA GLY A 123 11.01 14.07 -6.95
C GLY A 123 11.74 12.74 -6.82
N VAL A 124 11.14 11.71 -7.37
CA VAL A 124 11.73 10.37 -7.49
C VAL A 124 11.87 10.06 -8.96
N GLY A 125 13.10 10.03 -9.46
CA GLY A 125 13.47 9.65 -10.81
C GLY A 125 14.00 8.23 -10.85
N VAL A 126 13.57 7.41 -11.82
CA VAL A 126 13.99 6.03 -11.97
C VAL A 126 14.44 5.79 -13.40
N SER A 127 15.63 5.18 -13.56
CA SER A 127 16.13 4.68 -14.84
C SER A 127 16.19 3.16 -14.80
N PHE A 128 15.59 2.51 -15.79
CA PHE A 128 15.45 1.05 -15.84
C PHE A 128 15.64 0.53 -17.28
N ASN A 129 15.98 -0.74 -17.41
CA ASN A 129 16.05 -1.42 -18.71
C ASN A 129 14.67 -1.97 -19.06
N SER A 130 14.12 -1.53 -20.18
CA SER A 130 12.90 -2.11 -20.75
C SER A 130 13.21 -3.47 -21.40
N THR A 131 12.17 -4.25 -21.68
CA THR A 131 12.31 -5.57 -22.32
C THR A 131 12.90 -5.50 -23.73
N ASP A 132 12.86 -4.34 -24.39
CA ASP A 132 13.51 -4.07 -25.67
C ASP A 132 15.03 -3.76 -25.56
N GLY A 133 15.58 -3.79 -24.34
CA GLY A 133 16.99 -3.49 -24.05
C GLY A 133 17.30 -1.98 -24.00
N ILE A 134 16.30 -1.12 -24.15
CA ILE A 134 16.48 0.35 -24.10
C ILE A 134 16.37 0.82 -22.67
N VAL A 135 17.28 1.71 -22.25
CA VAL A 135 17.19 2.40 -20.97
C VAL A 135 16.08 3.44 -21.04
N LYS A 136 15.05 3.27 -20.21
CA LYS A 136 13.94 4.21 -20.06
C LYS A 136 14.01 4.94 -18.73
N LYS A 137 13.38 6.11 -18.68
CA LYS A 137 13.32 6.93 -17.48
C LYS A 137 11.87 7.31 -17.19
N THR A 138 11.54 7.32 -15.92
CA THR A 138 10.26 7.83 -15.42
C THR A 138 10.50 8.59 -14.12
N SER A 139 9.59 9.47 -13.76
CA SER A 139 9.65 10.20 -12.49
C SER A 139 8.26 10.42 -11.92
N SER A 140 8.22 10.60 -10.62
CA SER A 140 7.01 10.95 -9.87
C SER A 140 7.37 11.91 -8.74
N VAL A 141 6.36 12.52 -8.16
CA VAL A 141 6.51 13.44 -7.03
C VAL A 141 5.90 12.81 -5.79
N ILE A 142 6.55 13.03 -4.66
CA ILE A 142 6.07 12.65 -3.33
C ILE A 142 6.07 13.87 -2.42
N GLN A 143 5.23 13.83 -1.39
CA GLN A 143 5.21 14.81 -0.30
C GLN A 143 5.90 14.19 0.91
N VAL A 144 6.87 14.90 1.47
CA VAL A 144 7.54 14.55 2.72
C VAL A 144 7.06 15.51 3.79
N THR A 145 6.59 14.97 4.91
CA THR A 145 6.10 15.75 6.05
C THR A 145 7.23 16.02 7.06
N GLU A 146 7.02 16.94 7.98
CA GLU A 146 7.95 17.19 9.09
C GLU A 146 8.07 15.94 9.97
N GLU A 147 6.90 15.40 10.35
CA GLU A 147 6.79 14.23 11.22
C GLU A 147 5.98 13.13 10.53
N SER A 148 6.29 11.89 10.87
CA SER A 148 5.57 10.68 10.44
C SER A 148 4.22 10.57 11.14
N GLN A 149 3.23 9.96 10.48
CA GLN A 149 1.97 9.62 11.13
C GLN A 149 2.13 8.39 12.03
N ALA A 150 2.74 7.34 11.50
CA ALA A 150 3.09 6.15 12.27
C ALA A 150 4.34 6.40 13.14
N PRO A 151 4.54 5.67 14.24
CA PRO A 151 5.73 5.83 15.07
C PRO A 151 7.04 5.65 14.27
N SER A 152 8.01 6.49 14.57
CA SER A 152 9.30 6.53 13.89
C SER A 152 10.34 5.62 14.55
N ILE A 153 11.42 5.33 13.83
CA ILE A 153 12.59 4.67 14.41
C ILE A 153 13.16 5.59 15.51
N GLY A 154 13.39 5.03 16.69
CA GLY A 154 13.83 5.75 17.90
C GLY A 154 12.69 6.12 18.85
N ASP A 155 11.45 6.10 18.40
CA ASP A 155 10.29 6.33 19.27
C ASP A 155 10.05 5.15 20.21
N ARG A 156 9.39 5.43 21.34
CA ARG A 156 8.86 4.37 22.18
C ARG A 156 7.61 3.77 21.58
N ALA A 157 7.58 2.44 21.52
CA ALA A 157 6.41 1.70 21.09
C ALA A 157 5.22 1.99 22.03
N PHE A 158 4.04 2.26 21.46
CA PHE A 158 2.85 2.50 22.25
C PHE A 158 2.35 1.18 22.87
N PRO A 159 2.13 1.11 24.20
CA PRO A 159 1.76 -0.12 24.90
C PRO A 159 0.27 -0.45 24.72
N SER A 160 -0.13 -0.83 23.53
CA SER A 160 -1.52 -1.17 23.22
C SER A 160 -1.95 -2.51 23.78
N ASN A 161 -3.21 -2.58 24.21
CA ASN A 161 -3.87 -3.81 24.64
C ASN A 161 -4.63 -4.43 23.46
N ASN A 162 -3.90 -5.07 22.55
CA ASN A 162 -4.49 -5.84 21.47
C ASN A 162 -5.09 -7.16 21.97
N SER A 163 -6.00 -7.74 21.18
CA SER A 163 -6.66 -9.01 21.53
C SER A 163 -5.68 -10.18 21.63
N THR A 164 -5.82 -10.97 22.69
CA THR A 164 -5.01 -12.17 22.97
C THR A 164 -5.90 -13.38 23.22
N ILE A 165 -5.30 -14.58 23.26
CA ILE A 165 -5.99 -15.83 23.62
C ILE A 165 -6.55 -15.82 25.05
N ASN A 166 -6.05 -14.93 25.91
CA ASN A 166 -6.58 -14.74 27.26
C ASN A 166 -7.95 -14.06 27.24
N ILE A 167 -8.21 -13.23 26.23
CA ILE A 167 -9.48 -12.52 26.03
C ILE A 167 -10.47 -13.40 25.26
N SER A 168 -10.00 -14.05 24.20
CA SER A 168 -10.81 -14.96 23.39
C SER A 168 -10.05 -16.23 23.06
N ARG A 169 -10.55 -17.38 23.52
CA ARG A 169 -9.97 -18.70 23.21
C ARG A 169 -10.19 -19.12 21.75
N ASN A 170 -11.13 -18.51 21.05
CA ASN A 170 -11.38 -18.79 19.64
C ASN A 170 -10.67 -17.72 18.78
N LEU A 171 -9.60 -18.12 18.10
CA LEU A 171 -8.79 -17.25 17.28
C LEU A 171 -9.55 -16.59 16.12
N SER A 172 -10.64 -17.20 15.65
CA SER A 172 -11.45 -16.60 14.58
C SER A 172 -12.11 -15.26 14.97
N TYR A 173 -12.24 -14.98 16.27
CA TYR A 173 -12.70 -13.66 16.77
C TYR A 173 -11.58 -12.64 16.87
N ILE A 174 -10.31 -13.08 16.73
CA ILE A 174 -9.13 -12.23 16.90
C ILE A 174 -8.51 -11.90 15.57
N THR A 175 -8.59 -12.79 14.58
CA THR A 175 -7.89 -12.66 13.31
C THR A 175 -8.67 -13.20 12.13
N THR A 176 -8.39 -12.64 10.95
CA THR A 176 -8.84 -13.14 9.64
C THR A 176 -7.87 -14.12 8.99
N ASP A 177 -6.75 -14.44 9.64
CA ASP A 177 -5.83 -15.48 9.12
C ASP A 177 -6.56 -16.82 9.02
N SER A 178 -6.57 -17.42 7.84
CA SER A 178 -7.21 -18.72 7.59
C SER A 178 -6.55 -19.90 8.32
N ALA A 179 -5.27 -19.71 8.72
CA ALA A 179 -4.50 -20.68 9.49
C ALA A 179 -3.82 -19.97 10.69
N PRO A 180 -4.62 -19.53 11.69
CA PRO A 180 -4.12 -18.70 12.78
C PRO A 180 -3.02 -19.43 13.57
N TYR A 181 -1.91 -18.75 13.79
CA TYR A 181 -0.78 -19.30 14.53
C TYR A 181 -0.81 -18.81 15.98
N LYS A 182 -1.20 -19.70 16.91
CA LYS A 182 -1.47 -19.37 18.31
C LYS A 182 -0.41 -18.54 19.01
N PRO A 183 0.92 -18.78 18.87
CA PRO A 183 1.95 -17.99 19.51
C PRO A 183 1.88 -16.48 19.26
N PHE A 184 1.30 -16.04 18.13
CA PHE A 184 1.18 -14.62 17.82
C PHE A 184 0.13 -13.86 18.63
N TYR A 185 -0.64 -14.57 19.44
CA TYR A 185 -1.74 -14.03 20.24
C TYR A 185 -1.59 -14.34 21.75
N GLU A 186 -0.40 -14.73 22.18
CA GLU A 186 -0.13 -15.03 23.60
C GLU A 186 0.16 -13.77 24.41
N TYR A 187 0.68 -12.73 23.77
CA TYR A 187 1.01 -11.44 24.37
C TYR A 187 0.28 -10.29 23.69
N SER A 188 -0.13 -9.31 24.47
CA SER A 188 -0.37 -7.97 23.96
C SER A 188 0.93 -7.19 23.82
N ILE A 189 0.92 -6.10 23.05
CA ILE A 189 2.06 -5.18 22.93
C ILE A 189 2.43 -4.62 24.31
N ALA A 190 1.42 -4.26 25.12
CA ALA A 190 1.64 -3.74 26.47
C ALA A 190 2.33 -4.75 27.39
N GLU A 191 1.93 -6.04 27.31
CA GLU A 191 2.55 -7.12 28.10
C GLU A 191 4.00 -7.35 27.67
N SER A 192 4.26 -7.42 26.37
CA SER A 192 5.60 -7.62 25.82
C SER A 192 6.57 -6.50 26.24
N ILE A 193 6.15 -5.23 26.13
CA ILE A 193 6.96 -4.08 26.56
C ILE A 193 7.20 -4.11 28.07
N LYS A 194 6.17 -4.42 28.87
CA LYS A 194 6.28 -4.50 30.33
C LYS A 194 7.27 -5.58 30.78
N GLU A 195 7.33 -6.70 30.07
CA GLU A 195 8.26 -7.79 30.35
C GLU A 195 9.67 -7.53 29.84
N GLY A 196 9.91 -6.40 29.13
CA GLY A 196 11.23 -6.06 28.57
C GLY A 196 11.70 -7.05 27.51
N LYS A 197 10.78 -7.53 26.67
CA LYS A 197 11.09 -8.49 25.61
C LYS A 197 11.15 -7.83 24.25
N ALA A 198 12.20 -8.15 23.50
CA ALA A 198 12.27 -7.76 22.10
C ALA A 198 11.09 -8.35 21.31
N THR A 199 10.49 -7.56 20.42
CA THR A 199 9.21 -7.95 19.81
C THR A 199 9.18 -7.57 18.33
N LEU A 200 8.69 -8.49 17.49
CA LEU A 200 8.21 -8.19 16.15
C LEU A 200 6.68 -8.02 16.21
N ILE A 201 6.20 -6.86 15.83
CA ILE A 201 4.76 -6.54 15.78
C ILE A 201 4.33 -6.42 14.33
N PHE A 202 3.37 -7.24 13.93
CA PHE A 202 2.75 -7.18 12.62
C PHE A 202 1.30 -6.69 12.74
N PHE A 203 0.99 -5.58 12.06
CA PHE A 203 -0.36 -5.06 11.88
C PHE A 203 -0.83 -5.38 10.47
N GLY A 204 -1.95 -6.09 10.35
CA GLY A 204 -2.51 -6.43 9.05
C GLY A 204 -3.77 -7.27 9.15
N SER A 205 -4.61 -7.20 8.12
CA SER A 205 -5.81 -8.03 7.99
C SER A 205 -5.64 -9.03 6.86
N PRO A 206 -5.24 -10.30 7.12
CA PRO A 206 -4.93 -11.27 6.07
C PRO A 206 -6.02 -11.48 5.03
N ALA A 207 -7.31 -11.47 5.43
CA ALA A 207 -8.42 -11.67 4.51
C ALA A 207 -8.99 -10.39 3.91
N PHE A 208 -8.83 -9.23 4.54
CA PHE A 208 -9.48 -7.99 4.13
C PHE A 208 -8.51 -6.90 3.63
N CYS A 209 -7.25 -7.24 3.50
CA CYS A 209 -6.21 -6.33 3.02
C CYS A 209 -6.46 -5.89 1.57
N THR A 210 -6.66 -4.60 1.37
CA THR A 210 -6.97 -4.02 0.05
C THR A 210 -5.81 -4.15 -0.94
N THR A 211 -4.58 -4.24 -0.45
CA THR A 211 -3.36 -4.41 -1.26
C THR A 211 -3.08 -5.88 -1.60
N GLY A 212 -3.72 -6.83 -0.91
CA GLY A 212 -3.48 -8.26 -1.06
C GLY A 212 -2.12 -8.72 -0.52
N THR A 213 -1.44 -7.90 0.27
CA THR A 213 -0.08 -8.18 0.78
C THR A 213 -0.06 -8.71 2.21
N CYS A 214 -1.13 -8.52 3.00
CA CYS A 214 -1.16 -8.94 4.42
C CYS A 214 -1.14 -10.46 4.60
N GLY A 215 -1.82 -11.22 3.72
CA GLY A 215 -1.75 -12.68 3.72
C GLY A 215 -0.32 -13.20 3.50
N PRO A 216 0.35 -12.82 2.40
CA PRO A 216 1.76 -13.12 2.20
C PRO A 216 2.68 -12.65 3.34
N GLN A 217 2.38 -11.50 3.92
CA GLN A 217 3.20 -10.96 5.02
C GLN A 217 3.10 -11.81 6.28
N ILE A 218 1.90 -12.27 6.66
CA ILE A 218 1.79 -13.13 7.85
C ILE A 218 2.49 -14.48 7.65
N ASP A 219 2.55 -15.01 6.42
CA ASP A 219 3.29 -16.24 6.14
C ASP A 219 4.81 -16.02 6.27
N ILE A 220 5.32 -14.86 5.86
CA ILE A 220 6.71 -14.47 6.13
C ILE A 220 6.96 -14.37 7.62
N VAL A 221 6.06 -13.75 8.39
CA VAL A 221 6.19 -13.62 9.86
C VAL A 221 6.17 -14.99 10.54
N LYS A 222 5.37 -15.96 10.06
CA LYS A 222 5.40 -17.35 10.54
C LYS A 222 6.74 -18.02 10.29
N SER A 223 7.35 -17.79 9.12
CA SER A 223 8.68 -18.32 8.81
C SER A 223 9.76 -17.71 9.71
N LEU A 224 9.72 -16.39 9.90
CA LEU A 224 10.64 -15.69 10.83
C LEU A 224 10.48 -16.19 12.27
N HIS A 225 9.26 -16.46 12.72
CA HIS A 225 9.03 -17.05 14.05
C HIS A 225 9.69 -18.42 14.19
N SER A 226 9.63 -19.25 13.15
CA SER A 226 10.27 -20.58 13.19
C SER A 226 11.77 -20.49 13.45
N ASP A 227 12.41 -19.43 12.94
CA ASP A 227 13.86 -19.28 13.00
C ASP A 227 14.33 -18.41 14.20
N PHE A 228 13.48 -17.47 14.67
CA PHE A 228 13.90 -16.44 15.62
C PHE A 228 13.03 -16.35 16.89
N SER A 229 12.15 -17.31 17.15
CA SER A 229 11.26 -17.31 18.34
C SER A 229 12.01 -17.40 19.69
N GLU A 230 13.27 -17.83 19.68
CA GLU A 230 14.12 -17.83 20.89
C GLU A 230 14.57 -16.41 21.29
N TYR A 231 14.59 -15.47 20.34
CA TYR A 231 15.12 -14.12 20.52
C TYR A 231 14.02 -13.07 20.69
N LEU A 232 12.85 -13.29 20.05
CA LEU A 232 11.78 -12.30 19.99
C LEU A 232 10.41 -12.90 20.31
N ILE A 233 9.54 -12.06 20.86
CA ILE A 233 8.09 -12.28 20.81
C ILE A 233 7.58 -11.82 19.44
N PHE A 234 6.64 -12.56 18.89
CA PHE A 234 5.93 -12.20 17.66
C PHE A 234 4.47 -11.92 17.98
N ILE A 235 3.99 -10.76 17.59
CA ILE A 235 2.61 -10.33 17.83
C ILE A 235 1.95 -9.99 16.48
N HIS A 236 0.79 -10.57 16.24
CA HIS A 236 -0.10 -10.15 15.15
C HIS A 236 -1.26 -9.35 15.72
N VAL A 237 -1.48 -8.17 15.16
CA VAL A 237 -2.61 -7.29 15.46
C VAL A 237 -3.50 -7.22 14.22
N GLU A 238 -4.70 -7.77 14.31
CA GLU A 238 -5.75 -7.63 13.30
C GLU A 238 -6.19 -6.16 13.21
N ILE A 239 -6.54 -5.70 12.01
CA ILE A 239 -6.95 -4.32 11.78
C ILE A 239 -8.38 -4.06 12.26
N TYR A 240 -9.26 -5.04 12.10
CA TYR A 240 -10.69 -4.89 12.34
C TYR A 240 -11.16 -5.60 13.60
N GLU A 241 -12.10 -4.96 14.34
CA GLU A 241 -12.78 -5.57 15.45
C GLU A 241 -13.71 -6.69 14.96
N ASN A 242 -13.81 -7.79 15.73
CA ASN A 242 -14.74 -8.89 15.50
C ASN A 242 -14.75 -9.42 14.04
N PRO A 243 -13.60 -9.83 13.49
CA PRO A 243 -13.46 -10.16 12.07
C PRO A 243 -14.48 -11.21 11.58
N THR A 244 -14.91 -12.15 12.40
CA THR A 244 -15.95 -13.13 12.04
C THR A 244 -17.32 -12.52 11.76
N GLU A 245 -17.63 -11.36 12.34
CA GLU A 245 -18.91 -10.67 12.15
C GLU A 245 -18.99 -9.93 10.82
N LEU A 246 -17.84 -9.63 10.20
CA LEU A 246 -17.74 -8.83 8.98
C LEU A 246 -18.25 -9.60 7.74
N LYS A 247 -18.18 -10.94 7.73
CA LYS A 247 -18.65 -11.80 6.63
C LYS A 247 -18.20 -11.39 5.23
N GLY A 248 -17.02 -10.78 5.14
CA GLY A 248 -16.43 -10.26 3.89
C GLY A 248 -16.80 -8.83 3.53
N ASP A 249 -17.63 -8.14 4.31
CA ASP A 249 -17.98 -6.73 4.11
C ASP A 249 -17.34 -5.85 5.18
N ILE A 250 -16.38 -5.03 4.78
CA ILE A 250 -15.65 -4.10 5.66
C ILE A 250 -16.22 -2.69 5.65
N SER A 251 -17.31 -2.42 4.92
CA SER A 251 -17.89 -1.07 4.80
C SER A 251 -18.27 -0.44 6.15
N ASN A 252 -18.63 -1.26 7.14
CA ASN A 252 -18.98 -0.86 8.50
C ASN A 252 -17.99 -1.39 9.55
N ALA A 253 -16.85 -1.89 9.12
CA ALA A 253 -15.85 -2.46 10.01
C ALA A 253 -15.26 -1.36 10.93
N LYS A 254 -15.07 -1.70 12.19
CA LYS A 254 -14.40 -0.82 13.15
C LYS A 254 -12.94 -1.21 13.23
N ILE A 255 -12.09 -0.20 13.15
CA ILE A 255 -10.64 -0.37 13.33
C ILE A 255 -10.36 -0.55 14.83
N VAL A 256 -9.53 -1.54 15.17
CA VAL A 256 -9.12 -1.83 16.56
C VAL A 256 -8.36 -0.65 17.18
N GLN A 257 -8.43 -0.55 18.51
CA GLN A 257 -7.82 0.57 19.21
C GLN A 257 -6.29 0.62 19.00
N ALA A 258 -5.62 -0.51 18.95
CA ALA A 258 -4.17 -0.57 18.75
C ALA A 258 -3.71 0.11 17.44
N VAL A 259 -4.44 -0.04 16.34
CA VAL A 259 -4.14 0.64 15.06
C VAL A 259 -4.29 2.16 15.22
N LYS A 260 -5.30 2.63 15.97
CA LYS A 260 -5.51 4.05 16.26
C LYS A 260 -4.41 4.60 17.18
N ASP A 261 -4.02 3.85 18.21
CA ASP A 261 -2.94 4.21 19.14
C ASP A 261 -1.61 4.42 18.40
N TRP A 262 -1.35 3.59 17.37
CA TRP A 262 -0.16 3.65 16.53
C TRP A 262 -0.32 4.59 15.33
N ASN A 263 -1.49 5.21 15.18
CA ASN A 263 -1.83 6.16 14.10
C ASN A 263 -1.44 5.66 12.70
N LEU A 264 -1.68 4.37 12.41
CA LEU A 264 -1.26 3.75 11.16
C LEU A 264 -2.14 4.21 10.00
N PRO A 265 -1.59 4.84 8.94
CA PRO A 265 -2.36 5.34 7.80
C PRO A 265 -2.71 4.25 6.77
N SER A 266 -2.08 3.08 6.85
CA SER A 266 -2.17 2.00 5.87
C SER A 266 -1.97 0.64 6.51
N GLU A 267 -2.04 -0.44 5.71
CA GLU A 267 -1.66 -1.81 6.08
C GLU A 267 -1.00 -2.55 4.89
N PRO A 268 -0.11 -3.50 5.15
CA PRO A 268 0.41 -3.95 6.45
C PRO A 268 1.55 -3.08 6.98
N TRP A 269 1.82 -3.21 8.30
CA TRP A 269 3.00 -2.67 8.95
C TRP A 269 3.72 -3.73 9.75
N ILE A 270 5.06 -3.64 9.80
CA ILE A 270 5.89 -4.38 10.73
C ILE A 270 6.75 -3.40 11.51
N PHE A 271 6.87 -3.63 12.82
CA PHE A 271 7.76 -2.90 13.71
C PHE A 271 8.65 -3.91 14.46
N LEU A 272 9.94 -3.59 14.54
CA LEU A 272 10.88 -4.28 15.41
C LEU A 272 11.13 -3.38 16.62
N VAL A 273 10.78 -3.88 17.80
CA VAL A 273 10.87 -3.17 19.09
C VAL A 273 11.88 -3.88 19.96
N ASP A 274 12.84 -3.14 20.52
CA ASP A 274 13.86 -3.71 21.41
C ASP A 274 13.34 -3.97 22.83
N GLN A 275 14.20 -4.49 23.69
CA GLN A 275 13.88 -4.82 25.07
C GLN A 275 13.57 -3.59 25.95
N GLU A 276 14.04 -2.41 25.54
CA GLU A 276 13.77 -1.13 26.17
C GLU A 276 12.45 -0.50 25.69
N GLY A 277 11.74 -1.17 24.75
CA GLY A 277 10.49 -0.70 24.14
C GLY A 277 10.70 0.38 23.07
N VAL A 278 11.89 0.45 22.47
CA VAL A 278 12.23 1.42 21.42
C VAL A 278 12.10 0.76 20.05
N ILE A 279 11.47 1.43 19.10
CA ILE A 279 11.35 0.99 17.71
C ILE A 279 12.71 1.11 17.02
N LYS A 280 13.23 0.00 16.52
CA LYS A 280 14.51 -0.08 15.84
C LYS A 280 14.37 -0.19 14.32
N SER A 281 13.26 -0.73 13.86
CA SER A 281 12.95 -0.79 12.42
C SER A 281 11.45 -0.75 12.21
N ARG A 282 11.04 -0.21 11.06
CA ARG A 282 9.63 -0.20 10.64
C ARG A 282 9.53 -0.46 9.14
N PHE A 283 8.49 -1.17 8.73
CA PHE A 283 8.22 -1.50 7.34
C PHE A 283 6.76 -1.22 7.03
N GLU A 284 6.51 -0.36 6.08
CA GLU A 284 5.20 -0.16 5.46
C GLU A 284 5.09 -1.02 4.21
N GLY A 285 3.94 -1.66 4.00
CA GLY A 285 3.72 -2.59 2.91
C GLY A 285 4.43 -3.93 3.15
N LEU A 286 4.52 -4.76 2.09
CA LEU A 286 5.17 -6.05 2.22
C LEU A 286 6.69 -5.88 2.34
N ALA A 287 7.25 -6.46 3.40
CA ALA A 287 8.68 -6.65 3.60
C ALA A 287 9.02 -8.13 3.44
N THR A 288 10.08 -8.42 2.71
CA THR A 288 10.53 -9.80 2.49
C THR A 288 11.19 -10.37 3.76
N TYR A 289 11.27 -11.69 3.83
CA TYR A 289 11.99 -12.39 4.89
C TYR A 289 13.41 -11.82 5.06
N GLN A 290 14.14 -11.66 3.96
CA GLN A 290 15.52 -11.16 3.97
C GLN A 290 15.63 -9.72 4.45
N GLU A 291 14.70 -8.82 4.09
CA GLU A 291 14.72 -7.45 4.59
C GLU A 291 14.56 -7.40 6.11
N ILE A 292 13.66 -8.22 6.66
CA ILE A 292 13.42 -8.28 8.11
C ILE A 292 14.57 -8.95 8.82
N GLU A 293 15.11 -10.06 8.29
CA GLU A 293 16.29 -10.76 8.83
C GLU A 293 17.51 -9.84 8.93
N ILE A 294 17.79 -9.08 7.87
CA ILE A 294 18.88 -8.08 7.86
C ILE A 294 18.65 -7.06 8.98
N ALA A 295 17.43 -6.54 9.13
CA ALA A 295 17.13 -5.57 10.18
C ALA A 295 17.26 -6.17 11.58
N LEU A 296 16.92 -7.44 11.78
CA LEU A 296 17.14 -8.15 13.05
C LEU A 296 18.64 -8.26 13.38
N ILE A 297 19.46 -8.59 12.39
CA ILE A 297 20.93 -8.69 12.55
C ILE A 297 21.54 -7.32 12.83
N GLU A 298 21.26 -6.31 12.01
CA GLU A 298 21.84 -4.97 12.11
C GLU A 298 21.47 -4.26 13.43
N ASN A 299 20.31 -4.54 14.01
CA ASN A 299 19.86 -3.98 15.27
C ASN A 299 20.14 -4.90 16.49
N ASN A 300 20.98 -5.94 16.33
CA ASN A 300 21.43 -6.83 17.40
C ASN A 300 20.30 -7.58 18.14
N PHE A 301 19.19 -7.88 17.48
CA PHE A 301 18.09 -8.64 18.08
C PHE A 301 18.46 -10.10 18.36
N LEU A 302 19.43 -10.65 17.64
CA LEU A 302 19.80 -12.07 17.68
C LEU A 302 20.92 -12.37 18.69
N ILE A 303 21.16 -11.48 19.62
CA ILE A 303 22.13 -11.68 20.69
C ILE A 303 21.36 -12.11 21.95
N SER A 304 21.50 -13.39 22.35
CA SER A 304 21.02 -13.84 23.65
C SER A 304 21.87 -13.18 24.76
N LYS A 305 21.17 -12.53 25.70
CA LYS A 305 21.83 -12.03 26.93
C LYS A 305 22.11 -13.16 27.93
#